data_2c1354e709b0d7ee0f18799952148cd4
#
_entry.id   2c1354e709b0d7ee0f18799952148cd4
#
_cell.length_a   1.000
_cell.length_b   1.000
_cell.length_c   1.000
_cell.angle_alpha   90.00
_cell.angle_beta   90.00
_cell.angle_gamma   90.00
#
_symmetry.space_group_name_H-M   'P 1'
#
loop_
_entity.id
_entity.type
_entity.pdbx_description
1 polymer ?
#
loop_
_entity_poly.entity_id
_entity_poly.type
_entity_poly.pdbx_seq_one_letter_code
_entity_poly.pdbx_strand_id
1 'polypeptide(L)'
;MKYILSISCFVLSGLGLYAQPQIKIAKLKYGGGGDWYAAKTALPNLIAFCNRELGTNIAPEEDIVEAGSKDIFLYPYVFMTGHGNVVFTPSEAQNLRNYLISGGFLHIDDNYGMDKYIRPELKKIFPELELIELPFDHPIYHQKFKFPNGLPKIHEHDGKPPQGFGLIYEGRLVLFYSYETDLGNGWEDQRIHNDPEAKRQEALRMGANIISYCFTLAF
;
A
#
# COMPACT_ATOMS: atom_id res chain seq x y z
N MET A 1 48.83 25.20 -53.96
CA MET A 1 47.90 25.37 -52.83
C MET A 1 46.85 24.26 -52.88
N LYS A 2 46.94 23.28 -51.99
CA LYS A 2 45.99 22.15 -51.91
C LYS A 2 45.10 22.43 -50.70
N TYR A 3 43.80 22.61 -50.91
CA TYR A 3 42.80 22.75 -49.85
C TYR A 3 42.36 21.36 -49.39
N ILE A 4 42.62 21.05 -48.13
CA ILE A 4 42.12 19.84 -47.47
C ILE A 4 40.75 20.22 -46.84
N LEU A 5 39.68 19.61 -47.36
CA LEU A 5 38.34 19.74 -46.81
C LEU A 5 38.19 18.71 -45.68
N SER A 6 38.16 19.16 -44.42
CA SER A 6 37.82 18.34 -43.27
C SER A 6 36.32 18.18 -43.17
N ILE A 7 35.82 16.96 -43.37
CA ILE A 7 34.43 16.59 -43.10
C ILE A 7 34.33 16.13 -41.65
N SER A 8 33.74 17.00 -40.80
CA SER A 8 33.41 16.61 -39.42
C SER A 8 32.10 15.81 -39.44
N CYS A 9 32.21 14.51 -39.17
CA CYS A 9 31.06 13.63 -38.95
C CYS A 9 30.50 13.86 -37.52
N PHE A 10 29.37 14.54 -37.40
CA PHE A 10 28.61 14.62 -36.15
C PHE A 10 27.89 13.28 -35.94
N VAL A 11 28.37 12.46 -35.03
CA VAL A 11 27.65 11.28 -34.55
C VAL A 11 26.62 11.76 -33.52
N LEU A 12 25.35 11.89 -33.93
CA LEU A 12 24.24 12.02 -33.01
C LEU A 12 24.06 10.68 -32.29
N SER A 13 24.59 10.53 -31.10
CA SER A 13 24.23 9.47 -30.19
C SER A 13 22.81 9.73 -29.68
N GLY A 14 21.82 9.10 -30.30
CA GLY A 14 20.45 9.05 -29.80
C GLY A 14 20.41 8.30 -28.48
N LEU A 15 20.34 9.05 -27.35
CA LEU A 15 19.98 8.47 -26.07
C LEU A 15 18.52 8.03 -26.17
N GLY A 16 18.30 6.74 -26.43
CA GLY A 16 17.00 6.14 -26.31
C GLY A 16 16.52 6.30 -24.84
N LEU A 17 15.53 7.14 -24.62
CA LEU A 17 14.80 7.19 -23.36
C LEU A 17 14.08 5.84 -23.22
N TYR A 18 14.71 4.88 -22.57
CA TYR A 18 14.00 3.68 -22.12
C TYR A 18 13.06 4.15 -21.00
N ALA A 19 11.76 4.09 -21.29
CA ALA A 19 10.74 4.31 -20.26
C ALA A 19 10.97 3.29 -19.14
N GLN A 20 11.16 3.76 -17.92
CA GLN A 20 11.26 2.89 -16.76
C GLN A 20 9.97 2.05 -16.65
N PRO A 21 10.08 0.74 -16.41
CA PRO A 21 8.89 -0.08 -16.24
C PRO A 21 8.04 0.47 -15.08
N GLN A 22 6.72 0.49 -15.29
CA GLN A 22 5.81 0.93 -14.24
C GLN A 22 5.74 -0.10 -13.12
N ILE A 23 5.75 0.38 -11.88
CA ILE A 23 5.51 -0.45 -10.71
C ILE A 23 4.01 -0.76 -10.67
N LYS A 24 3.64 -2.01 -10.43
CA LYS A 24 2.26 -2.40 -10.20
C LYS A 24 2.01 -2.65 -8.72
N ILE A 25 0.85 -2.25 -8.24
CA ILE A 25 0.33 -2.58 -6.92
C ILE A 25 -1.00 -3.31 -7.08
N ALA A 26 -1.43 -4.04 -6.06
CA ALA A 26 -2.65 -4.83 -6.16
C ALA A 26 -3.59 -4.67 -4.97
N LYS A 27 -4.88 -4.92 -5.20
CA LYS A 27 -5.89 -5.13 -4.17
C LYS A 27 -6.05 -6.63 -3.91
N LEU A 28 -6.05 -7.04 -2.64
CA LEU A 28 -6.19 -8.44 -2.24
C LEU A 28 -7.64 -8.88 -2.33
N LYS A 29 -7.91 -9.91 -3.12
CA LYS A 29 -9.16 -10.66 -3.08
C LYS A 29 -9.04 -11.80 -2.09
N TYR A 30 -9.85 -11.77 -1.03
CA TYR A 30 -9.85 -12.75 0.04
C TYR A 30 -11.21 -13.48 0.13
N GLY A 31 -11.21 -14.63 0.81
CA GLY A 31 -12.41 -15.43 1.07
C GLY A 31 -13.13 -15.02 2.35
N GLY A 32 -14.24 -15.71 2.66
CA GLY A 32 -15.01 -15.51 3.89
C GLY A 32 -16.31 -14.69 3.75
N GLY A 33 -16.51 -14.05 2.59
CA GLY A 33 -17.73 -13.30 2.28
C GLY A 33 -17.70 -11.83 2.67
N GLY A 34 -16.55 -11.30 3.14
CA GLY A 34 -16.35 -9.87 3.26
C GLY A 34 -16.21 -9.19 1.89
N ASP A 35 -16.44 -7.90 1.85
CA ASP A 35 -16.47 -7.10 0.62
C ASP A 35 -15.10 -6.54 0.23
N TRP A 36 -14.15 -7.43 -0.05
CA TRP A 36 -12.80 -7.10 -0.52
C TRP A 36 -12.79 -6.06 -1.67
N TYR A 37 -13.88 -5.94 -2.41
CA TYR A 37 -14.07 -5.02 -3.53
C TYR A 37 -14.54 -3.62 -3.10
N ALA A 38 -14.66 -3.34 -1.81
CA ALA A 38 -14.96 -2.01 -1.28
C ALA A 38 -13.90 -0.98 -1.69
N ALA A 39 -14.21 0.30 -1.51
CA ALA A 39 -13.31 1.43 -1.78
C ALA A 39 -12.73 1.39 -3.21
N LYS A 40 -13.61 1.42 -4.22
CA LYS A 40 -13.25 1.20 -5.64
C LYS A 40 -12.34 2.28 -6.22
N THR A 41 -12.50 3.53 -5.79
CA THR A 41 -11.72 4.66 -6.32
C THR A 41 -10.50 4.98 -5.45
N ALA A 42 -10.32 4.25 -4.34
CA ALA A 42 -9.28 4.51 -3.35
C ALA A 42 -7.87 4.36 -3.93
N LEU A 43 -7.52 3.19 -4.47
CA LEU A 43 -6.18 2.96 -5.00
C LEU A 43 -5.86 3.82 -6.22
N PRO A 44 -6.73 4.00 -7.22
CA PRO A 44 -6.47 4.92 -8.34
C PRO A 44 -6.15 6.34 -7.86
N ASN A 45 -6.90 6.87 -6.89
CA ASN A 45 -6.65 8.19 -6.32
C ASN A 45 -5.33 8.26 -5.53
N LEU A 46 -5.03 7.24 -4.72
CA LEU A 46 -3.76 7.13 -4.01
C LEU A 46 -2.58 7.04 -4.97
N ILE A 47 -2.68 6.24 -6.03
CA ILE A 47 -1.66 6.11 -7.08
C ILE A 47 -1.40 7.47 -7.73
N ALA A 48 -2.46 8.16 -8.16
CA ALA A 48 -2.34 9.48 -8.78
C ALA A 48 -1.67 10.47 -7.83
N PHE A 49 -2.01 10.43 -6.54
CA PHE A 49 -1.39 11.25 -5.50
C PHE A 49 0.10 10.91 -5.33
N CYS A 50 0.46 9.64 -5.22
CA CYS A 50 1.85 9.20 -5.07
C CYS A 50 2.69 9.56 -6.30
N ASN A 51 2.20 9.34 -7.51
CA ASN A 51 2.92 9.68 -8.73
C ASN A 51 3.21 11.19 -8.80
N ARG A 52 2.28 12.03 -8.35
CA ARG A 52 2.46 13.48 -8.30
C ARG A 52 3.37 13.94 -7.15
N GLU A 53 3.15 13.47 -5.94
CA GLU A 53 3.81 13.98 -4.73
C GLU A 53 5.16 13.34 -4.45
N LEU A 54 5.31 12.05 -4.77
CA LEU A 54 6.53 11.28 -4.53
C LEU A 54 7.39 11.12 -5.79
N GLY A 55 6.84 11.45 -6.97
CA GLY A 55 7.51 11.18 -8.25
C GLY A 55 7.63 9.70 -8.58
N THR A 56 6.73 8.87 -8.05
CA THR A 56 6.69 7.44 -8.36
C THR A 56 6.18 7.19 -9.79
N ASN A 57 6.49 6.01 -10.35
CA ASN A 57 5.95 5.56 -11.64
C ASN A 57 5.09 4.32 -11.42
N ILE A 58 4.02 4.46 -10.62
CA ILE A 58 3.04 3.39 -10.38
C ILE A 58 2.02 3.40 -11.53
N ALA A 59 1.65 2.22 -12.03
CA ALA A 59 0.59 2.07 -13.03
C ALA A 59 -0.73 2.69 -12.51
N PRO A 60 -1.51 3.38 -13.36
CA PRO A 60 -2.62 4.23 -12.90
C PRO A 60 -3.78 3.45 -12.27
N GLU A 61 -3.86 2.15 -12.54
CA GLU A 61 -4.88 1.26 -11.99
C GLU A 61 -4.22 0.11 -11.26
N GLU A 62 -4.85 -0.32 -10.15
CA GLU A 62 -4.42 -1.50 -9.43
C GLU A 62 -4.84 -2.78 -10.13
N ASP A 63 -4.05 -3.83 -9.97
CA ASP A 63 -4.47 -5.19 -10.29
C ASP A 63 -5.26 -5.81 -9.11
N ILE A 64 -6.01 -6.88 -9.36
CA ILE A 64 -6.65 -7.69 -8.31
C ILE A 64 -5.89 -9.00 -8.22
N VAL A 65 -5.51 -9.39 -7.00
CA VAL A 65 -4.78 -10.63 -6.76
C VAL A 65 -5.43 -11.47 -5.66
N GLU A 66 -5.58 -12.76 -5.90
CA GLU A 66 -6.07 -13.71 -4.89
C GLU A 66 -4.96 -14.08 -3.90
N ALA A 67 -5.33 -14.29 -2.64
CA ALA A 67 -4.38 -14.63 -1.56
C ALA A 67 -3.56 -15.89 -1.86
N GLY A 68 -4.11 -16.86 -2.60
CA GLY A 68 -3.43 -18.09 -3.00
C GLY A 68 -2.69 -18.02 -4.34
N SER A 69 -2.79 -16.91 -5.08
CA SER A 69 -2.13 -16.79 -6.39
C SER A 69 -0.63 -16.58 -6.26
N LYS A 70 0.13 -17.20 -7.16
CA LYS A 70 1.57 -16.90 -7.31
C LYS A 70 1.83 -15.50 -7.87
N ASP A 71 0.85 -14.90 -8.53
CA ASP A 71 0.99 -13.55 -9.10
C ASP A 71 1.17 -12.47 -8.03
N ILE A 72 0.83 -12.79 -6.74
CA ILE A 72 1.04 -11.85 -5.63
C ILE A 72 2.50 -11.40 -5.51
N PHE A 73 3.45 -12.23 -5.91
CA PHE A 73 4.90 -11.90 -5.88
C PHE A 73 5.33 -10.87 -6.93
N LEU A 74 4.43 -10.48 -7.85
CA LEU A 74 4.67 -9.41 -8.82
C LEU A 74 4.46 -8.01 -8.21
N TYR A 75 3.83 -7.91 -7.05
CA TYR A 75 3.42 -6.65 -6.44
C TYR A 75 4.23 -6.37 -5.17
N PRO A 76 5.04 -5.31 -5.14
CA PRO A 76 5.76 -4.93 -3.90
C PRO A 76 4.80 -4.50 -2.78
N TYR A 77 3.63 -3.98 -3.15
CA TYR A 77 2.59 -3.52 -2.24
C TYR A 77 1.24 -4.14 -2.60
N VAL A 78 0.59 -4.73 -1.62
CA VAL A 78 -0.77 -5.26 -1.73
C VAL A 78 -1.64 -4.59 -0.67
N PHE A 79 -2.80 -4.08 -1.10
CA PHE A 79 -3.79 -3.43 -0.26
C PHE A 79 -4.97 -4.37 0.01
N MET A 80 -5.43 -4.42 1.24
CA MET A 80 -6.59 -5.19 1.67
C MET A 80 -7.52 -4.28 2.47
N THR A 81 -8.80 -4.28 2.13
CA THR A 81 -9.83 -3.54 2.86
C THR A 81 -11.16 -4.27 2.78
N GLY A 82 -12.14 -3.82 3.51
CA GLY A 82 -13.51 -4.30 3.49
C GLY A 82 -14.17 -4.31 4.87
N HIS A 83 -15.44 -4.73 4.90
CA HIS A 83 -16.21 -4.92 6.11
C HIS A 83 -16.34 -6.42 6.42
N GLY A 84 -16.23 -6.78 7.66
CA GLY A 84 -16.55 -8.13 8.14
C GLY A 84 -15.62 -9.22 7.68
N ASN A 85 -16.24 -10.38 7.45
CA ASN A 85 -15.59 -11.68 7.53
C ASN A 85 -14.44 -11.89 6.53
N VAL A 86 -13.30 -12.28 7.07
CA VAL A 86 -12.09 -12.69 6.31
C VAL A 86 -11.77 -14.13 6.67
N VAL A 87 -11.48 -14.94 5.67
CA VAL A 87 -11.03 -16.33 5.87
C VAL A 87 -9.92 -16.64 4.88
N PHE A 88 -8.79 -17.10 5.40
CA PHE A 88 -7.71 -17.69 4.61
C PHE A 88 -7.68 -19.22 4.83
N THR A 89 -7.64 -19.96 3.74
CA THR A 89 -7.29 -21.39 3.79
C THR A 89 -5.85 -21.56 4.25
N PRO A 90 -5.43 -22.76 4.74
CA PRO A 90 -4.03 -22.99 5.10
C PRO A 90 -3.04 -22.72 3.95
N SER A 91 -3.42 -23.00 2.71
CA SER A 91 -2.58 -22.73 1.53
C SER A 91 -2.46 -21.22 1.23
N GLU A 92 -3.54 -20.47 1.38
CA GLU A 92 -3.52 -19.01 1.21
C GLU A 92 -2.69 -18.35 2.32
N ALA A 93 -2.85 -18.75 3.56
CA ALA A 93 -2.04 -18.27 4.68
C ALA A 93 -0.54 -18.53 4.45
N GLN A 94 -0.19 -19.74 3.98
CA GLN A 94 1.20 -20.08 3.65
C GLN A 94 1.72 -19.26 2.46
N ASN A 95 0.90 -19.03 1.44
CA ASN A 95 1.29 -18.20 0.28
C ASN A 95 1.52 -16.73 0.69
N LEU A 96 0.63 -16.17 1.51
CA LEU A 96 0.79 -14.83 2.07
C LEU A 96 2.06 -14.72 2.92
N ARG A 97 2.32 -15.73 3.78
CA ARG A 97 3.58 -15.80 4.53
C ARG A 97 4.79 -15.75 3.61
N ASN A 98 4.82 -16.61 2.59
CA ASN A 98 5.93 -16.66 1.64
C ASN A 98 6.11 -15.32 0.92
N TYR A 99 5.02 -14.69 0.48
CA TYR A 99 5.04 -13.36 -0.12
C TYR A 99 5.67 -12.32 0.82
N LEU A 100 5.22 -12.28 2.07
CA LEU A 100 5.68 -11.29 3.04
C LEU A 100 7.15 -11.49 3.43
N ILE A 101 7.61 -12.71 3.64
CA ILE A 101 9.04 -12.97 3.96
C ILE A 101 9.95 -12.73 2.75
N SER A 102 9.45 -12.85 1.52
CA SER A 102 10.22 -12.63 0.28
C SER A 102 10.35 -11.16 -0.13
N GLY A 103 9.90 -10.22 0.69
CA GLY A 103 10.02 -8.79 0.40
C GLY A 103 8.70 -8.07 0.14
N GLY A 104 7.59 -8.80 0.01
CA GLY A 104 6.27 -8.20 -0.14
C GLY A 104 5.83 -7.40 1.08
N PHE A 105 4.86 -6.52 0.88
CA PHE A 105 4.26 -5.70 1.93
C PHE A 105 2.74 -5.72 1.81
N LEU A 106 2.05 -6.06 2.91
CA LEU A 106 0.58 -6.05 2.98
C LEU A 106 0.11 -4.89 3.86
N HIS A 107 -0.71 -3.99 3.29
CA HIS A 107 -1.44 -2.99 4.05
C HIS A 107 -2.90 -3.42 4.18
N ILE A 108 -3.37 -3.55 5.41
CA ILE A 108 -4.76 -3.85 5.74
C ILE A 108 -5.39 -2.60 6.31
N ASP A 109 -6.53 -2.19 5.78
CA ASP A 109 -7.33 -1.08 6.28
C ASP A 109 -8.71 -1.58 6.70
N ASP A 110 -8.99 -1.54 8.02
CA ASP A 110 -10.30 -1.91 8.55
C ASP A 110 -11.32 -0.84 8.19
N ASN A 111 -12.19 -1.18 7.26
CA ASN A 111 -13.30 -0.33 6.84
C ASN A 111 -14.52 -0.44 7.78
N TYR A 112 -14.29 -0.85 9.02
CA TYR A 112 -15.21 -1.13 10.09
C TYR A 112 -15.71 -2.58 10.16
N GLY A 113 -15.43 -3.21 11.29
CA GLY A 113 -15.93 -4.55 11.63
C GLY A 113 -15.09 -5.72 11.11
N MET A 114 -13.97 -5.48 10.45
CA MET A 114 -13.04 -6.52 10.03
C MET A 114 -12.18 -7.04 11.19
N ASP A 115 -11.88 -6.22 12.19
CA ASP A 115 -10.89 -6.47 13.25
C ASP A 115 -11.03 -7.85 13.91
N LYS A 116 -12.23 -8.22 14.34
CA LYS A 116 -12.50 -9.51 15.00
C LYS A 116 -12.25 -10.74 14.11
N TYR A 117 -12.26 -10.54 12.80
CA TYR A 117 -12.03 -11.60 11.82
C TYR A 117 -10.57 -11.66 11.37
N ILE A 118 -9.96 -10.50 11.10
CA ILE A 118 -8.61 -10.47 10.54
C ILE A 118 -7.53 -10.90 11.56
N ARG A 119 -7.66 -10.53 12.83
CA ARG A 119 -6.65 -10.88 13.84
C ARG A 119 -6.39 -12.38 13.97
N PRO A 120 -7.41 -13.28 14.04
CA PRO A 120 -7.19 -14.72 14.00
C PRO A 120 -6.54 -15.20 12.69
N GLU A 121 -6.88 -14.58 11.55
CA GLU A 121 -6.31 -14.94 10.26
C GLU A 121 -4.83 -14.57 10.15
N LEU A 122 -4.40 -13.44 10.73
CA LEU A 122 -2.99 -13.07 10.82
C LEU A 122 -2.17 -14.09 11.61
N LYS A 123 -2.75 -14.70 12.64
CA LYS A 123 -2.11 -15.79 13.40
C LYS A 123 -1.93 -17.07 12.58
N LYS A 124 -2.72 -17.30 11.53
CA LYS A 124 -2.46 -18.40 10.58
C LYS A 124 -1.27 -18.12 9.69
N ILE A 125 -1.04 -16.85 9.33
CA ILE A 125 0.10 -16.42 8.50
C ILE A 125 1.40 -16.47 9.30
N PHE A 126 1.39 -15.90 10.52
CA PHE A 126 2.53 -15.84 11.43
C PHE A 126 2.11 -16.25 12.85
N PRO A 127 2.05 -17.58 13.13
CA PRO A 127 1.68 -18.07 14.48
C PRO A 127 2.62 -17.56 15.58
N GLU A 128 3.88 -17.33 15.24
CA GLU A 128 4.96 -16.93 16.15
C GLU A 128 5.04 -15.41 16.39
N LEU A 129 4.41 -14.58 15.55
CA LEU A 129 4.48 -13.12 15.68
C LEU A 129 3.25 -12.57 16.40
N GLU A 130 3.46 -11.50 17.17
CA GLU A 130 2.38 -10.69 17.73
C GLU A 130 2.13 -9.46 16.86
N LEU A 131 0.86 -9.12 16.67
CA LEU A 131 0.45 -7.85 16.07
C LEU A 131 0.66 -6.75 17.11
N ILE A 132 1.66 -5.90 16.91
CA ILE A 132 2.05 -4.85 17.85
C ILE A 132 1.59 -3.48 17.36
N GLU A 133 1.18 -2.62 18.29
CA GLU A 133 0.92 -1.21 17.98
C GLU A 133 2.25 -0.50 17.73
N LEU A 134 2.34 0.20 16.58
CA LEU A 134 3.55 0.92 16.22
C LEU A 134 3.62 2.24 16.99
N PRO A 135 4.76 2.57 17.60
CA PRO A 135 4.92 3.85 18.30
C PRO A 135 4.86 5.02 17.31
N PHE A 136 4.45 6.20 17.78
CA PHE A 136 4.22 7.37 16.91
C PHE A 136 5.48 7.88 16.22
N ASP A 137 6.67 7.55 16.72
CA ASP A 137 7.96 7.85 16.09
C ASP A 137 8.38 6.83 15.03
N HIS A 138 7.58 5.78 14.80
CA HIS A 138 7.88 4.78 13.77
C HIS A 138 8.02 5.42 12.38
N PRO A 139 9.06 5.05 11.60
CA PRO A 139 9.34 5.68 10.29
C PRO A 139 8.17 5.72 9.30
N ILE A 140 7.20 4.80 9.38
CA ILE A 140 6.03 4.79 8.50
C ILE A 140 5.18 6.08 8.62
N TYR A 141 5.19 6.73 9.80
CA TYR A 141 4.48 7.98 10.03
C TYR A 141 5.28 9.21 9.60
N HIS A 142 6.56 9.06 9.20
CA HIS A 142 7.49 10.16 9.03
C HIS A 142 8.27 10.12 7.71
N GLN A 143 7.67 9.58 6.67
CA GLN A 143 8.27 9.59 5.32
C GLN A 143 8.25 11.02 4.73
N LYS A 144 7.58 11.23 3.63
CA LYS A 144 7.39 12.55 2.99
C LYS A 144 6.62 13.52 3.90
N PHE A 145 5.58 13.02 4.56
CA PHE A 145 4.69 13.80 5.42
C PHE A 145 4.89 13.43 6.90
N LYS A 146 4.60 14.36 7.81
CA LYS A 146 4.81 14.15 9.25
C LYS A 146 3.48 13.94 9.96
N PHE A 147 3.35 12.80 10.63
CA PHE A 147 2.20 12.41 11.44
C PHE A 147 2.67 12.13 12.89
N PRO A 148 2.93 13.17 13.68
CA PRO A 148 3.52 13.01 15.02
C PRO A 148 2.60 12.31 16.04
N ASN A 149 1.31 12.20 15.72
CA ASN A 149 0.30 11.53 16.54
C ASN A 149 -0.18 10.21 15.91
N GLY A 150 0.58 9.64 14.97
CA GLY A 150 0.20 8.41 14.27
C GLY A 150 -0.86 8.63 13.18
N LEU A 151 -1.75 7.65 12.99
CA LEU A 151 -2.77 7.68 11.94
C LEU A 151 -3.78 8.82 12.10
N PRO A 152 -4.23 9.46 11.00
CA PRO A 152 -5.36 10.38 11.03
C PRO A 152 -6.68 9.61 11.23
N LYS A 153 -7.65 10.23 11.90
CA LYS A 153 -9.02 9.71 12.03
C LYS A 153 -9.87 10.27 10.89
N ILE A 154 -10.27 9.41 9.97
CA ILE A 154 -11.09 9.82 8.81
C ILE A 154 -12.58 9.71 9.16
N HIS A 155 -13.03 8.52 9.58
CA HIS A 155 -14.42 8.33 10.03
C HIS A 155 -14.47 7.88 11.49
N GLU A 156 -15.59 8.22 12.14
CA GLU A 156 -15.89 7.78 13.48
C GLU A 156 -16.75 6.52 13.43
N HIS A 157 -16.35 5.50 14.18
CA HIS A 157 -17.14 4.26 14.35
C HIS A 157 -17.45 4.02 15.82
N ASP A 158 -16.50 3.41 16.55
CA ASP A 158 -16.70 3.06 17.97
C ASP A 158 -16.17 4.16 18.93
N GLY A 159 -15.82 5.33 18.42
CA GLY A 159 -15.25 6.43 19.19
C GLY A 159 -13.85 6.15 19.74
N LYS A 160 -13.16 5.15 19.21
CA LYS A 160 -11.79 4.81 19.59
C LYS A 160 -10.78 5.64 18.80
N PRO A 161 -9.58 5.89 19.34
CA PRO A 161 -8.52 6.52 18.58
C PRO A 161 -8.04 5.63 17.42
N PRO A 162 -7.55 6.21 16.33
CA PRO A 162 -6.95 5.45 15.25
C PRO A 162 -5.63 4.82 15.74
N GLN A 163 -5.39 3.55 15.38
CA GLN A 163 -4.22 2.78 15.77
C GLN A 163 -3.58 2.12 14.56
N GLY A 164 -2.27 2.20 14.46
CA GLY A 164 -1.49 1.49 13.46
C GLY A 164 -0.78 0.30 14.08
N PHE A 165 -1.10 -0.90 13.62
CA PHE A 165 -0.46 -2.12 14.07
C PHE A 165 0.48 -2.67 13.00
N GLY A 166 1.47 -3.46 13.42
CA GLY A 166 2.40 -4.09 12.51
C GLY A 166 2.76 -5.52 12.88
N LEU A 167 3.06 -6.33 11.87
CA LEU A 167 3.82 -7.56 12.03
C LEU A 167 5.26 -7.30 11.61
N ILE A 168 6.20 -7.59 12.51
CA ILE A 168 7.64 -7.42 12.28
C ILE A 168 8.29 -8.79 12.16
N TYR A 169 8.83 -9.09 11.00
CA TYR A 169 9.57 -10.33 10.73
C TYR A 169 11.04 -9.99 10.47
N GLU A 170 11.95 -10.57 11.27
CA GLU A 170 13.39 -10.32 11.18
C GLU A 170 13.78 -8.82 11.09
N GLY A 171 13.12 -8.00 11.93
CA GLY A 171 13.36 -6.55 11.99
C GLY A 171 12.69 -5.73 10.88
N ARG A 172 12.01 -6.33 9.93
CA ARG A 172 11.27 -5.66 8.85
C ARG A 172 9.78 -5.66 9.14
N LEU A 173 9.13 -4.50 9.05
CA LEU A 173 7.68 -4.41 9.04
C LEU A 173 7.16 -5.01 7.73
N VAL A 174 6.54 -6.18 7.80
CA VAL A 174 6.04 -6.91 6.63
C VAL A 174 4.56 -6.66 6.36
N LEU A 175 3.83 -6.27 7.39
CA LEU A 175 2.40 -5.98 7.34
C LEU A 175 2.11 -4.76 8.21
N PHE A 176 1.31 -3.84 7.67
CA PHE A 176 0.75 -2.70 8.40
C PHE A 176 -0.77 -2.81 8.43
N TYR A 177 -1.36 -2.65 9.59
CA TYR A 177 -2.81 -2.69 9.79
C TYR A 177 -3.29 -1.36 10.37
N SER A 178 -4.05 -0.61 9.60
CA SER A 178 -4.69 0.63 10.01
C SER A 178 -6.09 0.32 10.55
N TYR A 179 -6.28 0.56 11.84
CA TYR A 179 -7.47 0.27 12.60
C TYR A 179 -8.14 1.55 13.09
N GLU A 180 -9.48 1.61 13.06
CA GLU A 180 -10.28 2.75 13.51
C GLU A 180 -9.95 4.08 12.79
N THR A 181 -9.55 4.03 11.52
CA THR A 181 -9.14 5.21 10.77
C THR A 181 -9.91 5.43 9.46
N ASP A 182 -10.21 4.37 8.68
CA ASP A 182 -10.81 4.41 7.34
C ASP A 182 -9.97 5.16 6.30
N LEU A 183 -8.69 4.85 6.23
CA LEU A 183 -7.81 5.49 5.24
C LEU A 183 -8.33 5.28 3.81
N GLY A 184 -8.74 4.04 3.49
CA GLY A 184 -9.25 3.69 2.18
C GLY A 184 -10.44 4.53 1.75
N ASN A 185 -11.38 4.79 2.66
CA ASN A 185 -12.52 5.67 2.39
C ASN A 185 -12.08 7.11 2.16
N GLY A 186 -11.09 7.59 2.94
CA GLY A 186 -10.52 8.91 2.75
C GLY A 186 -9.78 9.10 1.41
N TRP A 187 -9.37 8.01 0.75
CA TRP A 187 -8.77 8.06 -0.59
C TRP A 187 -9.81 8.08 -1.70
N GLU A 188 -11.05 7.68 -1.44
CA GLU A 188 -12.10 7.63 -2.47
C GLU A 188 -12.45 9.02 -3.02
N ASP A 189 -13.20 9.03 -4.12
CA ASP A 189 -13.76 10.25 -4.69
C ASP A 189 -14.61 10.98 -3.64
N GLN A 190 -14.44 12.29 -3.53
CA GLN A 190 -15.14 13.11 -2.53
C GLN A 190 -16.65 12.89 -2.49
N ARG A 191 -17.28 12.66 -3.65
CA ARG A 191 -18.73 12.42 -3.78
C ARG A 191 -19.24 11.14 -3.11
N ILE A 192 -18.34 10.20 -2.72
CA ILE A 192 -18.73 8.90 -2.15
C ILE A 192 -19.08 9.07 -0.67
N HIS A 193 -18.21 9.70 0.10
CA HIS A 193 -18.39 9.91 1.53
C HIS A 193 -18.69 11.36 1.91
N ASN A 194 -18.56 12.31 0.97
CA ASN A 194 -18.67 13.74 1.17
C ASN A 194 -17.68 14.30 2.21
N ASP A 195 -16.53 13.64 2.35
CA ASP A 195 -15.50 14.08 3.28
C ASP A 195 -14.98 15.47 2.93
N PRO A 196 -14.70 16.31 3.94
CA PRO A 196 -13.99 17.55 3.72
C PRO A 196 -12.64 17.31 3.03
N GLU A 197 -12.29 18.15 2.04
CA GLU A 197 -11.04 17.98 1.29
C GLU A 197 -9.81 17.90 2.20
N ALA A 198 -9.81 18.63 3.33
CA ALA A 198 -8.73 18.56 4.31
C ALA A 198 -8.52 17.15 4.87
N LYS A 199 -9.60 16.43 5.19
CA LYS A 199 -9.54 15.02 5.67
C LYS A 199 -9.04 14.09 4.57
N ARG A 200 -9.56 14.24 3.35
CA ARG A 200 -9.09 13.46 2.20
C ARG A 200 -7.59 13.65 1.95
N GLN A 201 -7.10 14.90 2.04
CA GLN A 201 -5.68 15.21 1.90
C GLN A 201 -4.84 14.57 3.04
N GLU A 202 -5.34 14.52 4.26
CA GLU A 202 -4.67 13.80 5.35
C GLU A 202 -4.58 12.31 5.06
N ALA A 203 -5.68 11.68 4.65
CA ALA A 203 -5.70 10.26 4.28
C ALA A 203 -4.72 9.95 3.15
N LEU A 204 -4.74 10.74 2.06
CA LEU A 204 -3.84 10.57 0.91
C LEU A 204 -2.36 10.76 1.29
N ARG A 205 -2.05 11.74 2.15
CA ARG A 205 -0.68 11.95 2.66
C ARG A 205 -0.21 10.77 3.49
N MET A 206 -1.08 10.20 4.34
CA MET A 206 -0.73 9.00 5.12
C MET A 206 -0.55 7.79 4.21
N GLY A 207 -1.43 7.61 3.22
CA GLY A 207 -1.29 6.57 2.20
C GLY A 207 0.04 6.69 1.43
N ALA A 208 0.42 7.92 1.05
CA ALA A 208 1.71 8.18 0.40
C ALA A 208 2.90 7.84 1.31
N ASN A 209 2.80 8.08 2.61
CA ASN A 209 3.83 7.64 3.55
C ASN A 209 3.95 6.11 3.60
N ILE A 210 2.82 5.39 3.61
CA ILE A 210 2.82 3.92 3.62
C ILE A 210 3.47 3.38 2.34
N ILE A 211 3.11 3.91 1.17
CA ILE A 211 3.71 3.54 -0.12
C ILE A 211 5.22 3.87 -0.13
N SER A 212 5.61 5.07 0.32
CA SER A 212 7.01 5.48 0.39
C SER A 212 7.81 4.54 1.30
N TYR A 213 7.27 4.21 2.48
CA TYR A 213 7.90 3.29 3.42
C TYR A 213 8.09 1.90 2.80
N CYS A 214 7.04 1.36 2.18
CA CYS A 214 7.11 0.07 1.47
C CYS A 214 8.24 0.06 0.43
N PHE A 215 8.35 1.10 -0.40
CA PHE A 215 9.35 1.17 -1.46
C PHE A 215 10.78 1.37 -0.93
N THR A 216 10.96 2.02 0.24
CA THR A 216 12.29 2.10 0.88
C THR A 216 12.78 0.78 1.46
N LEU A 217 11.87 -0.20 1.68
CA LEU A 217 12.23 -1.54 2.12
C LEU A 217 12.56 -2.49 0.96
N ALA A 218 12.11 -2.15 -0.26
CA ALA A 218 12.24 -3.01 -1.43
C ALA A 218 13.57 -2.77 -2.21
N PHE A 219 14.33 -1.75 -1.84
CA PHE A 219 15.59 -1.33 -2.46
C PHE A 219 16.64 -1.02 -1.38
#